data_293f336a3f39561bad0e046cd606ad87
#
_entry.id   293f336a3f39561bad0e046cd606ad87
#
_cell.length_a   1.000
_cell.length_b   1.000
_cell.length_c   1.000
_cell.angle_alpha   90.00
_cell.angle_beta   90.00
_cell.angle_gamma   90.00
#
_symmetry.space_group_name_H-M   'P 1'
#
loop_
_entity.id
_entity.type
_entity.pdbx_description
1 polymer ?
#
loop_
_entity_poly.entity_id
_entity_poly.type
_entity_poly.pdbx_seq_one_letter_code
_entity_poly.pdbx_strand_id
1 'polypeptide(L)'
;MGKSEQFRYNPLEGERDQPQISVDAEALYDLLIRAETMVSKIDRIRYIHRAEDQILDVIAEYTLAYDFDDERGTHLRAMCGNIAKFIRTMRVIGKRNVICVSARYEGMTPDQVKREMLEHLAKLDEGATRWRKSFLKKSRVKGTTGSDV
;
A
#
# COMPACT_ATOMS: atom_id res chain seq x y z
N MET A 1 -0.13 -28.03 -10.24
CA MET A 1 0.07 -26.61 -10.48
C MET A 1 -0.79 -25.76 -9.57
N GLY A 2 -2.10 -25.92 -9.63
CA GLY A 2 -2.99 -25.12 -8.81
C GLY A 2 -2.73 -25.21 -7.32
N LYS A 3 -2.27 -26.37 -6.86
CA LYS A 3 -2.01 -26.55 -5.43
C LYS A 3 -0.89 -25.66 -4.92
N SER A 4 0.21 -25.53 -5.63
CA SER A 4 1.32 -24.70 -5.18
C SER A 4 0.92 -23.22 -5.21
N GLU A 5 0.05 -22.82 -6.12
CA GLU A 5 -0.45 -21.46 -6.17
C GLU A 5 -1.45 -21.18 -5.06
N GLN A 6 -2.27 -22.18 -4.70
CA GLN A 6 -3.24 -22.01 -3.61
C GLN A 6 -2.56 -21.70 -2.28
N PHE A 7 -1.36 -22.23 -2.06
CA PHE A 7 -0.66 -22.07 -0.79
C PHE A 7 0.50 -21.08 -0.87
N ARG A 8 0.54 -20.29 -1.96
CA ARG A 8 1.57 -19.28 -2.14
C ARG A 8 1.53 -18.21 -1.03
N TYR A 9 0.35 -17.93 -0.53
CA TYR A 9 0.15 -17.00 0.56
C TYR A 9 -0.78 -17.59 1.60
N ASN A 10 -0.33 -17.62 2.85
CA ASN A 10 -1.14 -18.06 3.98
C ASN A 10 -1.20 -16.91 4.99
N PRO A 11 -2.34 -16.24 5.11
CA PRO A 11 -2.45 -15.10 6.01
C PRO A 11 -2.22 -15.44 7.48
N LEU A 12 -2.42 -16.70 7.87
CA LEU A 12 -2.20 -17.12 9.25
C LEU A 12 -0.72 -17.34 9.57
N GLU A 13 0.11 -17.53 8.56
CA GLU A 13 1.55 -17.71 8.73
C GLU A 13 2.33 -16.41 8.58
N GLY A 14 1.65 -15.32 8.25
CA GLY A 14 2.28 -14.00 8.16
C GLY A 14 2.99 -13.76 6.85
N GLU A 15 4.17 -13.19 6.91
CA GLU A 15 4.81 -12.53 5.78
C GLU A 15 5.80 -13.37 4.99
N ARG A 16 5.87 -14.65 5.26
CA ARG A 16 6.94 -15.51 4.75
C ARG A 16 7.22 -15.36 3.25
N ASP A 17 6.19 -15.31 2.44
CA ASP A 17 6.32 -15.25 0.99
C ASP A 17 5.66 -14.00 0.39
N GLN A 18 5.45 -12.96 1.21
CA GLN A 18 4.79 -11.76 0.72
C GLN A 18 5.74 -10.93 -0.14
N PRO A 19 5.28 -10.49 -1.32
CA PRO A 19 6.03 -9.51 -2.10
C PRO A 19 6.19 -8.18 -1.37
N GLN A 20 7.21 -7.44 -1.77
CA GLN A 20 7.59 -6.20 -1.10
C GLN A 20 6.45 -5.16 -1.04
N ILE A 21 5.59 -5.13 -2.05
CA ILE A 21 4.43 -4.21 -2.07
C ILE A 21 3.54 -4.42 -0.84
N SER A 22 3.21 -5.68 -0.56
CA SER A 22 2.40 -6.02 0.60
C SER A 22 3.09 -5.65 1.90
N VAL A 23 4.38 -5.92 1.99
CA VAL A 23 5.18 -5.59 3.18
C VAL A 23 5.16 -4.09 3.44
N ASP A 24 5.40 -3.29 2.41
CA ASP A 24 5.42 -1.83 2.57
C ASP A 24 4.04 -1.27 2.91
N ALA A 25 2.98 -1.81 2.30
CA ALA A 25 1.62 -1.36 2.60
C ALA A 25 1.23 -1.67 4.05
N GLU A 26 1.55 -2.87 4.52
CA GLU A 26 1.27 -3.26 5.90
C GLU A 26 2.11 -2.46 6.89
N ALA A 27 3.36 -2.18 6.56
CA ALA A 27 4.21 -1.34 7.39
C ALA A 27 3.62 0.07 7.53
N LEU A 28 3.09 0.62 6.44
CA LEU A 28 2.43 1.93 6.47
C LEU A 28 1.19 1.91 7.37
N TYR A 29 0.40 0.85 7.28
CA TYR A 29 -0.75 0.70 8.15
C TYR A 29 -0.34 0.70 9.62
N ASP A 30 0.68 -0.09 9.96
CA ASP A 30 1.17 -0.19 11.34
C ASP A 30 1.70 1.16 11.84
N LEU A 31 2.39 1.90 10.98
CA LEU A 31 2.89 3.24 11.34
C LEU A 31 1.73 4.22 11.57
N LEU A 32 0.66 4.12 10.78
CA LEU A 32 -0.52 4.96 11.00
C LEU A 32 -1.21 4.64 12.31
N ILE A 33 -1.33 3.36 12.65
CA ILE A 33 -1.89 2.97 13.95
C ILE A 33 -1.05 3.55 15.09
N ARG A 34 0.27 3.48 14.96
CA ARG A 34 1.17 4.09 15.96
C ARG A 34 1.00 5.60 16.00
N ALA A 35 0.83 6.24 14.85
CA ALA A 35 0.66 7.68 14.76
C ALA A 35 -0.64 8.17 15.39
N GLU A 36 -1.62 7.31 15.63
CA GLU A 36 -2.87 7.71 16.28
C GLU A 36 -2.64 8.36 17.64
N THR A 37 -1.60 7.98 18.33
CA THR A 37 -1.26 8.56 19.64
C THR A 37 -0.43 9.85 19.52
N MET A 38 -0.06 10.22 18.31
CA MET A 38 0.82 11.37 18.04
C MET A 38 0.09 12.54 17.38
N VAL A 39 -1.23 12.50 17.38
CA VAL A 39 -2.07 13.50 16.73
C VAL A 39 -3.20 13.91 17.67
N SER A 40 -3.78 15.08 17.42
CA SER A 40 -4.97 15.50 18.15
C SER A 40 -6.14 14.58 17.78
N LYS A 41 -7.16 14.55 18.66
CA LYS A 41 -8.34 13.72 18.44
C LYS A 41 -9.05 14.05 17.13
N ILE A 42 -9.17 15.34 16.82
CA ILE A 42 -9.83 15.79 15.59
C ILE A 42 -9.03 15.35 14.36
N ASP A 43 -7.72 15.52 14.40
CA ASP A 43 -6.85 15.15 13.28
C ASP A 43 -6.78 13.64 13.09
N ARG A 44 -6.89 12.87 14.18
CA ARG A 44 -6.97 11.42 14.10
C ARG A 44 -8.17 11.00 13.25
N ILE A 45 -9.33 11.59 13.53
CA ILE A 45 -10.55 11.26 12.80
C ILE A 45 -10.49 11.77 11.36
N ARG A 46 -10.02 13.00 11.15
CA ARG A 46 -10.00 13.63 9.82
C ARG A 46 -8.98 13.05 8.87
N TYR A 47 -7.80 12.71 9.37
CA TYR A 47 -6.66 12.38 8.52
C TYR A 47 -6.14 10.98 8.71
N ILE A 48 -5.90 10.58 9.96
CA ILE A 48 -5.24 9.29 10.23
C ILE A 48 -6.17 8.13 9.87
N HIS A 49 -7.42 8.18 10.31
CA HIS A 49 -8.37 7.10 10.00
C HIS A 49 -8.63 7.02 8.49
N ARG A 50 -8.66 8.15 7.80
CA ARG A 50 -8.80 8.16 6.35
C ARG A 50 -7.61 7.49 5.67
N ALA A 51 -6.40 7.81 6.13
CA ALA A 51 -5.20 7.19 5.58
C ALA A 51 -5.18 5.69 5.84
N GLU A 52 -5.59 5.25 7.04
CA GLU A 52 -5.70 3.84 7.37
C GLU A 52 -6.65 3.13 6.42
N ASP A 53 -7.83 3.69 6.18
CA ASP A 53 -8.79 3.10 5.26
C ASP A 53 -8.24 3.02 3.84
N GLN A 54 -7.56 4.05 3.40
CA GLN A 54 -6.98 4.09 2.05
C GLN A 54 -5.89 3.04 1.88
N ILE A 55 -5.02 2.85 2.88
CA ILE A 55 -3.97 1.84 2.75
C ILE A 55 -4.57 0.43 2.82
N LEU A 56 -5.64 0.22 3.57
CA LEU A 56 -6.35 -1.06 3.57
C LEU A 56 -6.95 -1.35 2.19
N ASP A 57 -7.46 -0.33 1.51
CA ASP A 57 -7.95 -0.48 0.14
C ASP A 57 -6.83 -0.88 -0.82
N VAL A 58 -5.63 -0.32 -0.64
CA VAL A 58 -4.45 -0.70 -1.42
C VAL A 58 -4.14 -2.18 -1.21
N ILE A 59 -4.13 -2.63 0.04
CA ILE A 59 -3.85 -4.02 0.39
C ILE A 59 -4.89 -4.94 -0.25
N ALA A 60 -6.17 -4.57 -0.18
CA ALA A 60 -7.25 -5.35 -0.77
C ALA A 60 -7.08 -5.51 -2.26
N GLU A 61 -6.81 -4.41 -2.99
CA GLU A 61 -6.62 -4.46 -4.43
C GLU A 61 -5.34 -5.21 -4.82
N TYR A 62 -4.29 -5.06 -4.02
CA TYR A 62 -3.07 -5.84 -4.20
C TYR A 62 -3.38 -7.34 -4.14
N THR A 63 -4.11 -7.76 -3.12
CA THR A 63 -4.46 -9.17 -2.92
C THR A 63 -5.25 -9.71 -4.11
N LEU A 64 -6.22 -8.93 -4.59
CA LEU A 64 -7.03 -9.33 -5.74
C LEU A 64 -6.20 -9.40 -7.02
N ALA A 65 -5.30 -8.44 -7.22
CA ALA A 65 -4.41 -8.46 -8.38
C ALA A 65 -3.47 -9.67 -8.36
N TYR A 66 -3.03 -10.05 -7.17
CA TYR A 66 -2.11 -11.18 -6.99
C TYR A 66 -2.82 -12.52 -7.23
N ASP A 67 -4.04 -12.64 -6.71
CA ASP A 67 -4.76 -13.92 -6.71
C ASP A 67 -5.57 -14.18 -7.99
N PHE A 68 -6.00 -13.14 -8.69
CA PHE A 68 -6.89 -13.29 -9.84
C PHE A 68 -6.22 -12.83 -11.13
N ASP A 69 -5.68 -13.77 -11.87
CA ASP A 69 -4.95 -13.51 -13.12
C ASP A 69 -5.82 -12.81 -14.16
N ASP A 70 -7.07 -13.23 -14.29
CA ASP A 70 -7.96 -12.71 -15.31
C ASP A 70 -8.31 -11.24 -15.12
N GLU A 71 -8.34 -10.80 -13.88
CA GLU A 71 -8.72 -9.45 -13.53
C GLU A 71 -7.54 -8.61 -13.01
N ARG A 72 -6.33 -9.13 -13.19
CA ARG A 72 -5.13 -8.47 -12.66
C ARG A 72 -4.98 -7.03 -13.11
N GLY A 73 -5.21 -6.77 -14.38
CA GLY A 73 -5.09 -5.41 -14.90
C GLY A 73 -6.03 -4.42 -14.22
N THR A 74 -7.26 -4.84 -14.01
CA THR A 74 -8.26 -4.03 -13.32
C THR A 74 -7.84 -3.73 -11.88
N HIS A 75 -7.37 -4.75 -11.16
CA HIS A 75 -6.97 -4.58 -9.77
C HIS A 75 -5.66 -3.80 -9.63
N LEU A 76 -4.72 -3.96 -10.55
CA LEU A 76 -3.50 -3.15 -10.56
C LEU A 76 -3.82 -1.69 -10.77
N ARG A 77 -4.74 -1.40 -11.67
CA ARG A 77 -5.17 -0.02 -11.90
C ARG A 77 -5.84 0.57 -10.67
N ALA A 78 -6.74 -0.18 -10.03
CA ALA A 78 -7.40 0.25 -8.80
C ALA A 78 -6.41 0.44 -7.66
N MET A 79 -5.46 -0.46 -7.52
CA MET A 79 -4.40 -0.36 -6.50
C MET A 79 -3.60 0.93 -6.69
N CYS A 80 -3.15 1.21 -7.91
CA CYS A 80 -2.38 2.43 -8.20
C CYS A 80 -3.21 3.68 -7.96
N GLY A 81 -4.50 3.65 -8.27
CA GLY A 81 -5.41 4.75 -7.98
C GLY A 81 -5.56 4.99 -6.48
N ASN A 82 -5.67 3.92 -5.72
CA ASN A 82 -5.75 4.02 -4.25
C ASN A 82 -4.44 4.52 -3.64
N ILE A 83 -3.30 4.11 -4.19
CA ILE A 83 -2.01 4.64 -3.77
C ILE A 83 -1.94 6.14 -4.02
N ALA A 84 -2.41 6.60 -5.16
CA ALA A 84 -2.43 8.03 -5.48
C ALA A 84 -3.28 8.81 -4.49
N LYS A 85 -4.43 8.28 -4.10
CA LYS A 85 -5.28 8.88 -3.06
C LYS A 85 -4.57 8.93 -1.72
N PHE A 86 -3.92 7.83 -1.35
CA PHE A 86 -3.18 7.73 -0.12
C PHE A 86 -2.03 8.76 -0.07
N ILE A 87 -1.28 8.88 -1.16
CA ILE A 87 -0.21 9.87 -1.26
C ILE A 87 -0.76 11.28 -1.04
N ARG A 88 -1.90 11.58 -1.63
CA ARG A 88 -2.53 12.89 -1.47
C ARG A 88 -2.89 13.17 -0.01
N THR A 89 -3.44 12.17 0.67
CA THR A 89 -3.76 12.29 2.10
C THR A 89 -2.49 12.48 2.92
N MET A 90 -1.43 11.73 2.61
CA MET A 90 -0.16 11.85 3.32
C MET A 90 0.48 13.21 3.13
N ARG A 91 0.33 13.81 1.95
CA ARG A 91 0.81 15.16 1.70
C ARG A 91 0.11 16.19 2.60
N VAL A 92 -1.19 16.04 2.77
CA VAL A 92 -1.96 16.93 3.67
C VAL A 92 -1.50 16.74 5.11
N ILE A 93 -1.32 15.49 5.54
CA ILE A 93 -0.83 15.17 6.88
C ILE A 93 0.53 15.84 7.14
N GLY A 94 1.44 15.72 6.17
CA GLY A 94 2.76 16.34 6.31
C GLY A 94 2.70 17.86 6.27
N LYS A 95 1.96 18.42 5.33
CA LYS A 95 1.87 19.88 5.16
C LYS A 95 1.26 20.56 6.36
N ARG A 96 0.27 19.93 7.00
CA ARG A 96 -0.40 20.46 8.18
C ARG A 96 0.29 20.07 9.48
N ASN A 97 1.39 19.34 9.40
CA ASN A 97 2.13 18.86 10.57
C ASN A 97 1.21 18.15 11.57
N VAL A 98 0.38 17.25 11.06
CA VAL A 98 -0.62 16.55 11.86
C VAL A 98 0.03 15.65 12.91
N ILE A 99 1.10 14.96 12.53
CA ILE A 99 1.84 14.06 13.42
C ILE A 99 2.90 14.89 14.14
N CYS A 100 2.54 15.43 15.29
CA CYS A 100 3.40 16.38 15.99
C CYS A 100 3.44 16.20 17.51
N VAL A 101 2.58 15.36 18.07
CA VAL A 101 2.51 15.15 19.51
C VAL A 101 3.41 13.97 19.87
N SER A 102 4.24 14.14 20.89
CA SER A 102 5.07 13.03 21.38
C SER A 102 4.19 11.93 21.96
N ALA A 103 4.51 10.68 21.62
CA ALA A 103 3.78 9.53 22.15
C ALA A 103 3.95 9.46 23.66
N ARG A 104 2.91 9.00 24.35
CA ARG A 104 2.96 8.82 25.80
C ARG A 104 3.92 7.73 26.23
N TYR A 105 4.14 6.77 25.34
CA TYR A 105 4.93 5.59 25.66
C TYR A 105 6.27 5.67 24.97
N GLU A 106 7.26 4.99 25.54
CA GLU A 106 8.55 4.86 24.91
C GLU A 106 8.40 4.20 23.55
N GLY A 107 9.15 4.67 22.58
CA GLY A 107 9.10 4.17 21.23
C GLY A 107 9.54 5.21 20.23
N MET A 108 8.96 5.14 19.05
CA MET A 108 9.33 6.05 17.96
C MET A 108 8.85 7.46 18.23
N THR A 109 9.69 8.43 17.86
CA THR A 109 9.28 9.83 17.87
C THR A 109 8.42 10.14 16.65
N PRO A 110 7.66 11.24 16.66
CA PRO A 110 6.92 11.68 15.48
C PRO A 110 7.81 11.80 14.24
N ASP A 111 9.03 12.29 14.38
CA ASP A 111 9.95 12.43 13.25
C ASP A 111 10.38 11.08 12.70
N GLN A 112 10.61 10.10 13.57
CA GLN A 112 10.95 8.75 13.14
C GLN A 112 9.77 8.10 12.39
N VAL A 113 8.56 8.25 12.91
CA VAL A 113 7.36 7.73 12.25
C VAL A 113 7.21 8.34 10.87
N LYS A 114 7.32 9.65 10.77
CA LYS A 114 7.21 10.34 9.48
C LYS A 114 8.29 9.88 8.49
N ARG A 115 9.51 9.69 8.97
CA ARG A 115 10.62 9.23 8.12
C ARG A 115 10.37 7.83 7.58
N GLU A 116 9.95 6.91 8.45
CA GLU A 116 9.67 5.54 8.02
C GLU A 116 8.46 5.48 7.10
N MET A 117 7.45 6.32 7.33
CA MET A 117 6.33 6.43 6.41
C MET A 117 6.78 6.84 5.02
N LEU A 118 7.67 7.83 4.91
CA LEU A 118 8.19 8.27 3.62
C LEU A 118 8.97 7.17 2.91
N GLU A 119 9.79 6.43 3.64
CA GLU A 119 10.55 5.33 3.07
C GLU A 119 9.65 4.23 2.51
N HIS A 120 8.67 3.79 3.30
CA HIS A 120 7.76 2.76 2.84
C HIS A 120 6.84 3.24 1.73
N LEU A 121 6.42 4.49 1.79
CA LEU A 121 5.58 5.06 0.74
C LEU A 121 6.31 5.13 -0.60
N ALA A 122 7.56 5.54 -0.59
CA ALA A 122 8.37 5.58 -1.80
C ALA A 122 8.54 4.19 -2.42
N LYS A 123 8.84 3.20 -1.59
CA LYS A 123 8.97 1.82 -2.03
C LYS A 123 7.66 1.25 -2.56
N LEU A 124 6.55 1.54 -1.88
CA LEU A 124 5.24 1.09 -2.30
C LEU A 124 4.88 1.66 -3.66
N ASP A 125 5.02 2.97 -3.84
CA ASP A 125 4.69 3.65 -5.08
C ASP A 125 5.56 3.14 -6.23
N GLU A 126 6.85 3.01 -5.99
CA GLU A 126 7.78 2.49 -6.99
C GLU A 126 7.46 1.05 -7.38
N GLY A 127 7.22 0.20 -6.38
CA GLY A 127 6.92 -1.21 -6.62
C GLY A 127 5.61 -1.41 -7.38
N ALA A 128 4.58 -0.67 -7.00
CA ALA A 128 3.28 -0.76 -7.66
C ALA A 128 3.36 -0.25 -9.10
N THR A 129 4.04 0.86 -9.31
CA THR A 129 4.23 1.43 -10.64
C THR A 129 4.99 0.47 -11.54
N ARG A 130 6.05 -0.14 -11.02
CA ARG A 130 6.87 -1.10 -11.76
C ARG A 130 6.06 -2.34 -12.16
N TRP A 131 5.28 -2.87 -11.22
CA TRP A 131 4.44 -4.04 -11.51
C TRP A 131 3.42 -3.72 -12.59
N ARG A 132 2.75 -2.58 -12.47
CA ARG A 132 1.77 -2.16 -13.46
C ARG A 132 2.39 -1.96 -14.83
N LYS A 133 3.55 -1.30 -14.91
CA LYS A 133 4.26 -1.11 -16.17
C LYS A 133 4.65 -2.45 -16.79
N SER A 134 5.16 -3.36 -15.99
CA SER A 134 5.53 -4.70 -16.45
C SER A 134 4.31 -5.44 -16.98
N PHE A 135 3.20 -5.37 -16.28
CA PHE A 135 1.95 -5.99 -16.70
C PHE A 135 1.45 -5.40 -18.02
N LEU A 136 1.43 -4.08 -18.15
CA LEU A 136 0.98 -3.41 -19.35
C LEU A 136 1.88 -3.73 -20.55
N LYS A 137 3.17 -3.81 -20.32
CA LYS A 137 4.12 -4.20 -21.37
C LYS A 137 3.85 -5.59 -21.88
N LYS A 138 3.65 -6.54 -20.97
CA LYS A 138 3.33 -7.93 -21.33
C LYS A 138 2.00 -8.03 -22.05
N SER A 139 0.99 -7.33 -21.56
CA SER A 139 -0.34 -7.32 -22.19
C SER A 139 -0.29 -6.70 -23.57
N ARG A 140 0.49 -5.65 -23.76
CA ARG A 140 0.63 -4.96 -25.04
C ARG A 140 1.26 -5.88 -26.07
N VAL A 141 2.35 -6.56 -25.70
CA VAL A 141 3.01 -7.52 -26.58
C VAL A 141 2.06 -8.65 -26.95
N LYS A 142 1.40 -9.21 -25.95
CA LYS A 142 0.43 -10.28 -26.17
C LYS A 142 -0.75 -9.80 -27.00
N GLY A 143 -1.25 -8.58 -26.73
CA GLY A 143 -2.34 -7.99 -27.46
C GLY A 143 -1.98 -7.69 -28.91
N THR A 144 -0.77 -7.21 -29.17
CA THR A 144 -0.28 -6.98 -30.50
C THR A 144 -0.23 -8.28 -31.30
N THR A 145 0.29 -9.33 -30.69
CA THR A 145 0.32 -10.65 -31.30
C THR A 145 -1.09 -11.14 -31.60
N GLY A 146 -1.99 -10.97 -30.64
CA GLY A 146 -3.38 -11.37 -30.80
C GLY A 146 -4.12 -10.54 -31.83
N SER A 147 -3.83 -9.25 -31.91
CA SER A 147 -4.54 -8.36 -32.85
C SER A 147 -4.08 -8.55 -34.27
N ASP A 148 -2.96 -9.18 -34.49
CA ASP A 148 -2.49 -9.50 -35.82
C ASP A 148 -3.28 -10.66 -36.45
N VAL A 149 -4.09 -11.28 -35.65
CA VAL A 149 -4.89 -12.42 -36.14
C VAL A 149 -6.20 -11.98 -36.83
#